data_5de1e7dc9d2c9e5f1cbee84f0cd6faac
#
_entry.id   5de1e7dc9d2c9e5f1cbee84f0cd6faac
#
_cell.length_a   1.000
_cell.length_b   1.000
_cell.length_c   1.000
_cell.angle_alpha   90.00
_cell.angle_beta   90.00
_cell.angle_gamma   90.00
#
_symmetry.space_group_name_H-M   'P 1'
#
loop_
_entity.id
_entity.type
_entity.pdbx_description
1 polymer ?
#
loop_
_entity_poly.entity_id
_entity_poly.type
_entity_poly.pdbx_seq_one_letter_code
_entity_poly.pdbx_strand_id
1 'polypeptide(L)'
;MPGYIIATLNNINDPDAFAQYQKSASASFAQYGAKFLLNSRSVETLDGDWQPSGVVVVEFESFELAKNFYDSPEYQAVINQRINSADSAAIVVDGA
;
A
#
# COMPACT_ATOMS: atom_id res chain seq x y z
N MET A 1 -4.23 -7.89 18.17
CA MET A 1 -2.93 -7.46 17.62
C MET A 1 -3.12 -6.84 16.25
N PRO A 2 -2.67 -5.64 16.02
CA PRO A 2 -2.85 -5.03 14.70
C PRO A 2 -2.00 -5.71 13.64
N GLY A 3 -2.46 -5.62 12.41
CA GLY A 3 -1.70 -6.03 11.24
C GLY A 3 -1.42 -4.82 10.38
N TYR A 4 -0.30 -4.85 9.67
CA TYR A 4 0.11 -3.72 8.84
C TYR A 4 0.40 -4.18 7.43
N ILE A 5 0.00 -3.37 6.46
CA ILE A 5 0.52 -3.48 5.10
C ILE A 5 1.47 -2.32 4.91
N ILE A 6 2.70 -2.63 4.52
CA ILE A 6 3.72 -1.63 4.23
C ILE A 6 4.04 -1.75 2.75
N ALA A 7 3.80 -0.66 2.03
CA ALA A 7 4.09 -0.61 0.60
C ALA A 7 5.13 0.46 0.33
N THR A 8 6.07 0.13 -0.56
CA THR A 8 7.06 1.08 -1.02
C THR A 8 6.86 1.34 -2.51
N LEU A 9 6.95 2.59 -2.88
CA LEU A 9 6.85 3.04 -4.26
C LEU A 9 8.27 3.43 -4.68
N ASN A 10 8.95 2.54 -5.39
CA ASN A 10 10.33 2.79 -5.79
C ASN A 10 10.39 3.76 -6.95
N ASN A 11 9.39 3.70 -7.84
CA ASN A 11 9.25 4.65 -8.92
C ASN A 11 7.80 4.65 -9.40
N ILE A 12 7.26 5.83 -9.70
CA ILE A 12 5.93 5.95 -10.27
C ILE A 12 6.11 6.24 -11.74
N ASN A 13 5.80 5.24 -12.57
CA ASN A 13 6.02 5.30 -14.02
C ASN A 13 4.93 6.10 -14.74
N ASP A 14 3.70 6.07 -14.18
CA ASP A 14 2.53 6.73 -14.75
C ASP A 14 1.76 7.38 -13.60
N PRO A 15 2.03 8.67 -13.30
CA PRO A 15 1.39 9.35 -12.17
C PRO A 15 -0.13 9.42 -12.27
N ASP A 16 -0.67 9.60 -13.49
CA ASP A 16 -2.12 9.70 -13.67
C ASP A 16 -2.80 8.35 -13.40
N ALA A 17 -2.21 7.27 -13.90
CA ALA A 17 -2.73 5.93 -13.66
C ALA A 17 -2.60 5.56 -12.19
N PHE A 18 -1.53 5.97 -11.53
CA PHE A 18 -1.35 5.71 -10.10
C PHE A 18 -2.39 6.47 -9.27
N ALA A 19 -2.69 7.71 -9.62
CA ALA A 19 -3.75 8.48 -8.97
C ALA A 19 -5.11 7.80 -9.13
N GLN A 20 -5.36 7.23 -10.30
CA GLN A 20 -6.59 6.47 -10.55
C GLN A 20 -6.65 5.22 -9.67
N TYR A 21 -5.52 4.53 -9.48
CA TYR A 21 -5.45 3.40 -8.56
C TYR A 21 -5.84 3.82 -7.14
N GLN A 22 -5.27 4.91 -6.64
CA GLN A 22 -5.56 5.39 -5.29
C GLN A 22 -7.05 5.66 -5.11
N LYS A 23 -7.67 6.25 -6.12
CA LYS A 23 -9.08 6.55 -6.12
C LYS A 23 -9.93 5.28 -6.14
N SER A 24 -9.56 4.32 -6.99
CA SER A 24 -10.30 3.06 -7.13
C SER A 24 -10.18 2.17 -5.89
N ALA A 25 -9.02 2.21 -5.21
CA ALA A 25 -8.76 1.35 -4.07
C ALA A 25 -9.34 1.90 -2.76
N SER A 26 -9.66 3.20 -2.69
CA SER A 26 -10.05 3.84 -1.43
C SER A 26 -11.26 3.18 -0.77
N ALA A 27 -12.25 2.76 -1.57
CA ALA A 27 -13.44 2.11 -1.04
C ALA A 27 -13.11 0.76 -0.41
N SER A 28 -12.19 0.00 -1.00
CA SER A 28 -11.77 -1.30 -0.47
C SER A 28 -11.05 -1.15 0.87
N PHE A 29 -10.17 -0.16 0.96
CA PHE A 29 -9.49 0.13 2.23
C PHE A 29 -10.51 0.47 3.32
N ALA A 30 -11.45 1.34 3.02
CA ALA A 30 -12.47 1.76 3.98
C ALA A 30 -13.36 0.58 4.41
N GLN A 31 -13.70 -0.28 3.47
CA GLN A 31 -14.55 -1.45 3.74
C GLN A 31 -13.91 -2.40 4.76
N TYR A 32 -12.59 -2.52 4.76
CA TYR A 32 -11.86 -3.42 5.66
C TYR A 32 -11.33 -2.70 6.90
N GLY A 33 -11.76 -1.46 7.14
CA GLY A 33 -11.40 -0.71 8.33
C GLY A 33 -9.95 -0.27 8.37
N ALA A 34 -9.36 -0.07 7.21
CA ALA A 34 -7.97 0.35 7.10
C ALA A 34 -7.74 1.75 7.64
N LYS A 35 -6.65 1.92 8.36
CA LYS A 35 -6.24 3.21 8.89
C LYS A 35 -4.86 3.54 8.32
N PHE A 36 -4.78 4.61 7.54
CA PHE A 36 -3.50 5.04 6.99
C PHE A 36 -2.70 5.73 8.08
N LEU A 37 -1.56 5.14 8.43
CA LEU A 37 -0.65 5.71 9.40
C LEU A 37 0.39 6.60 8.73
N LEU A 38 0.74 6.29 7.49
CA LEU A 38 1.77 6.98 6.75
C LEU A 38 1.47 6.85 5.26
N ASN A 39 1.51 7.96 4.56
CA ASN A 39 1.39 8.00 3.11
C ASN A 39 2.19 9.20 2.64
N SER A 40 3.48 8.97 2.37
CA SER A 40 4.42 10.05 2.16
C SER A 40 5.26 9.84 0.91
N ARG A 41 5.55 10.94 0.22
CA ARG A 41 6.50 11.01 -0.89
C ARG A 41 7.78 11.72 -0.47
N SER A 42 7.90 12.09 0.80
CA SER A 42 9.08 12.77 1.33
C SER A 42 9.91 11.73 2.08
N VAL A 43 10.84 11.11 1.37
CA VAL A 43 11.64 9.99 1.86
C VAL A 43 13.12 10.33 1.68
N GLU A 44 13.90 10.13 2.73
CA GLU A 44 15.35 10.36 2.71
C GLU A 44 16.05 9.10 3.21
N THR A 45 16.99 8.59 2.42
CA THR A 45 17.76 7.41 2.79
C THR A 45 18.76 7.76 3.87
N LEU A 46 18.75 7.00 4.95
CA LEU A 46 19.73 7.15 6.04
C LEU A 46 20.91 6.19 5.88
N ASP A 47 20.66 5.05 5.27
CA ASP A 47 21.64 3.97 5.21
C ASP A 47 21.29 3.06 4.03
N GLY A 48 22.31 2.62 3.31
CA GLY A 48 22.13 1.72 2.17
C GLY A 48 21.84 2.46 0.87
N ASP A 49 21.61 1.68 -0.18
CA ASP A 49 21.44 2.21 -1.54
C ASP A 49 19.97 2.39 -1.95
N TRP A 50 19.06 2.01 -1.09
CA TRP A 50 17.63 2.03 -1.41
C TRP A 50 17.02 3.41 -1.19
N GLN A 51 16.43 3.98 -2.23
CA GLN A 51 15.79 5.29 -2.19
C GLN A 51 14.39 5.19 -2.81
N PRO A 52 13.37 4.79 -2.01
CA PRO A 52 12.00 4.76 -2.55
C PRO A 52 11.47 6.18 -2.77
N SER A 53 10.56 6.31 -3.74
CA SER A 53 9.87 7.57 -4.00
C SER A 53 8.71 7.82 -3.04
N GLY A 54 8.24 6.79 -2.37
CA GLY A 54 7.16 6.92 -1.41
C GLY A 54 7.03 5.69 -0.53
N VAL A 55 6.40 5.90 0.63
CA VAL A 55 6.13 4.83 1.59
C VAL A 55 4.70 4.98 2.10
N VAL A 56 3.97 3.86 2.15
CA VAL A 56 2.62 3.81 2.68
C VAL A 56 2.57 2.75 3.77
N VAL A 57 2.02 3.10 4.93
CA VAL A 57 1.79 2.15 6.02
C VAL A 57 0.32 2.21 6.38
N VAL A 58 -0.34 1.06 6.33
CA VAL A 58 -1.77 0.94 6.59
C VAL A 58 -1.98 -0.05 7.73
N GLU A 59 -2.71 0.36 8.75
CA GLU A 59 -3.04 -0.49 9.89
C GLU A 59 -4.41 -1.12 9.70
N PHE A 60 -4.50 -2.41 10.02
CA PHE A 60 -5.75 -3.15 10.11
C PHE A 60 -5.90 -3.68 11.54
N GLU A 61 -7.10 -4.04 11.92
CA GLU A 61 -7.39 -4.51 13.27
C GLU A 61 -6.60 -5.77 13.61
N SER A 62 -6.30 -6.61 12.61
CA SER A 62 -5.54 -7.83 12.81
C SER A 62 -4.69 -8.16 11.58
N PHE A 63 -3.69 -9.01 11.78
CA PHE A 63 -2.88 -9.55 10.70
C PHE A 63 -3.74 -10.32 9.69
N GLU A 64 -4.67 -11.12 10.19
CA GLU A 64 -5.57 -11.89 9.33
C GLU A 64 -6.45 -10.98 8.48
N LEU A 65 -6.95 -9.90 9.07
CA LEU A 65 -7.79 -8.95 8.33
C LEU A 65 -6.99 -8.23 7.24
N ALA A 66 -5.74 -7.88 7.52
CA ALA A 66 -4.86 -7.27 6.52
C ALA A 66 -4.64 -8.21 5.34
N LYS A 67 -4.37 -9.49 5.60
CA LYS A 67 -4.23 -10.51 4.55
C LYS A 67 -5.53 -10.69 3.77
N ASN A 68 -6.65 -10.74 4.47
CA ASN A 68 -7.97 -10.90 3.84
C ASN A 68 -8.27 -9.71 2.93
N PHE A 69 -7.91 -8.50 3.34
CA PHE A 69 -8.05 -7.33 2.48
C PHE A 69 -7.26 -7.49 1.19
N TYR A 70 -5.98 -7.87 1.31
CA TYR A 70 -5.13 -7.99 0.12
C TYR A 70 -5.69 -9.02 -0.86
N ASP A 71 -6.17 -10.15 -0.34
CA ASP A 71 -6.69 -11.24 -1.16
C ASP A 71 -8.17 -11.05 -1.57
N SER A 72 -8.80 -9.97 -1.11
CA SER A 72 -10.22 -9.72 -1.39
C SER A 72 -10.47 -9.51 -2.87
N PRO A 73 -11.64 -9.92 -3.39
CA PRO A 73 -12.00 -9.65 -4.78
C PRO A 73 -12.00 -8.16 -5.10
N GLU A 74 -12.41 -7.34 -4.14
CA GLU A 74 -12.49 -5.88 -4.30
C GLU A 74 -11.11 -5.29 -4.56
N TYR A 75 -10.11 -5.68 -3.76
CA TYR A 75 -8.76 -5.15 -3.95
C TYR A 75 -8.08 -5.78 -5.16
N GLN A 76 -8.25 -7.08 -5.37
CA GLN A 76 -7.64 -7.76 -6.51
C GLN A 76 -8.18 -7.22 -7.85
N ALA A 77 -9.38 -6.68 -7.86
CA ALA A 77 -9.94 -6.06 -9.06
C ALA A 77 -9.20 -4.80 -9.49
N VAL A 78 -8.51 -4.14 -8.55
CA VAL A 78 -7.82 -2.86 -8.84
C VAL A 78 -6.30 -2.94 -8.71
N ILE A 79 -5.76 -4.03 -8.21
CA ILE A 79 -4.33 -4.14 -7.90
C ILE A 79 -3.44 -3.93 -9.12
N ASN A 80 -3.88 -4.34 -10.30
CA ASN A 80 -3.09 -4.19 -11.53
C ASN A 80 -2.91 -2.71 -11.91
N GLN A 81 -3.79 -1.84 -11.49
CA GLN A 81 -3.62 -0.40 -11.70
C GLN A 81 -2.37 0.10 -10.97
N ARG A 82 -2.09 -0.43 -9.79
CA ARG A 82 -0.87 -0.10 -9.06
C ARG A 82 0.35 -0.75 -9.70
N ILE A 83 0.28 -2.04 -9.98
CA ILE A 83 1.41 -2.81 -10.52
C ILE A 83 1.86 -2.25 -11.87
N ASN A 84 0.91 -1.84 -12.71
CA ASN A 84 1.20 -1.33 -14.05
C ASN A 84 1.63 0.14 -14.06
N SER A 85 1.37 0.89 -13.00
CA SER A 85 1.66 2.33 -12.95
C SER A 85 2.87 2.69 -12.11
N ALA A 86 3.36 1.75 -11.31
CA ALA A 86 4.46 2.01 -10.39
C ALA A 86 5.31 0.75 -10.19
N ASP A 87 6.59 1.00 -9.94
CA ASP A 87 7.51 -0.03 -9.49
C ASP A 87 7.40 -0.07 -7.97
N SER A 88 6.69 -1.05 -7.44
CA SER A 88 6.30 -1.09 -6.04
C SER A 88 6.48 -2.46 -5.43
N ALA A 89 6.53 -2.49 -4.09
CA ALA A 89 6.55 -3.73 -3.33
C ALA A 89 5.66 -3.55 -2.11
N ALA A 90 5.11 -4.64 -1.61
CA ALA A 90 4.25 -4.61 -0.43
C ALA A 90 4.52 -5.83 0.43
N ILE A 91 4.48 -5.64 1.74
CA ILE A 91 4.56 -6.72 2.71
C ILE A 91 3.43 -6.58 3.71
N VAL A 92 3.05 -7.68 4.33
CA VAL A 92 2.12 -7.69 5.45
C VAL A 92 2.90 -8.08 6.70
N VAL A 93 2.67 -7.37 7.79
CA VAL A 93 3.44 -7.52 9.03
C VAL A 93 2.47 -7.70 10.18
N ASP A 94 2.75 -8.68 11.03
CA ASP A 94 2.03 -8.86 12.28
C ASP A 94 2.63 -7.91 13.32
N GLY A 95 1.80 -7.05 13.88
CA GLY A 95 2.25 -6.03 14.81
C GLY A 95 2.53 -6.55 16.23
N ALA A 96 2.30 -7.82 16.46
CA ALA A 96 2.58 -8.54 17.70
C ALA A 96 2.75 -7.69 18.96
#